data_65e954686868c1d9a002dfe97e29c209
#
_entry.id   65e954686868c1d9a002dfe97e29c209
#
_cell.length_a   1.000
_cell.length_b   1.000
_cell.length_c   1.000
_cell.angle_alpha   90.00
_cell.angle_beta   90.00
_cell.angle_gamma   90.00
#
_symmetry.space_group_name_H-M   'P 1'
#
loop_
_entity.id
_entity.type
_entity.pdbx_description
1 polymer ?
#
loop_
_entity_poly.entity_id
_entity_poly.type
_entity_poly.pdbx_seq_one_letter_code
_entity_poly.pdbx_strand_id
1 'polypeptide(L)'
;MSISQNLKNILATIPVGVKLIAVSKTKPNEAIIEAYQSGQRIFGENKAQELAAKQKDLPSDIEWHMIGHMQSNKVKYIAPFVALIHSVDSLNLLEEINKQALKNNRTIGVLLQFHIAEEETKFGFSMEEVEALLNSSTYKELKNIEVCGVMGMATFTENQEQIKKEFKQLKAYFTQLKSAHFSEKERFNEISMGMSGDYLLAIQEGST
;
A
#
# COMPACT_ATOMS: atom_id res chain seq x y z
N MET A 1 17.04 11.38 -19.40
CA MET A 1 16.84 9.92 -19.50
C MET A 1 15.36 9.65 -19.73
N SER A 2 15.00 8.64 -20.55
CA SER A 2 13.61 8.22 -20.75
C SER A 2 13.07 7.49 -19.52
N ILE A 3 11.74 7.41 -19.37
CA ILE A 3 11.09 6.63 -18.31
C ILE A 3 11.53 5.17 -18.40
N SER A 4 11.61 4.61 -19.60
CA SER A 4 12.07 3.24 -19.85
C SER A 4 13.48 2.98 -19.28
N GLN A 5 14.43 3.90 -19.51
CA GLN A 5 15.78 3.75 -18.99
C GLN A 5 15.83 3.87 -17.47
N ASN A 6 15.09 4.83 -16.90
CA ASN A 6 15.00 5.00 -15.45
C ASN A 6 14.40 3.76 -14.78
N LEU A 7 13.33 3.20 -15.36
CA LEU A 7 12.69 1.98 -14.86
C LEU A 7 13.67 0.80 -14.84
N LYS A 8 14.42 0.58 -15.92
CA LYS A 8 15.45 -0.46 -15.98
C LYS A 8 16.51 -0.28 -14.90
N ASN A 9 16.98 0.95 -14.71
CA ASN A 9 17.99 1.25 -13.69
C ASN A 9 17.49 0.94 -12.28
N ILE A 10 16.25 1.32 -11.96
CA ILE A 10 15.64 1.05 -10.65
C ILE A 10 15.43 -0.47 -10.48
N LEU A 11 14.85 -1.15 -11.45
CA LEU A 11 14.61 -2.60 -11.38
C LEU A 11 15.91 -3.39 -11.18
N ALA A 12 17.03 -2.92 -11.73
CA ALA A 12 18.34 -3.56 -11.51
C ALA A 12 18.83 -3.47 -10.05
N THR A 13 18.28 -2.58 -9.24
CA THR A 13 18.61 -2.43 -7.81
C THR A 13 17.64 -3.15 -6.88
N ILE A 14 16.51 -3.65 -7.42
CA ILE A 14 15.46 -4.32 -6.65
C ILE A 14 15.67 -5.85 -6.73
N PRO A 15 15.82 -6.53 -5.58
CA PRO A 15 15.99 -7.98 -5.57
C PRO A 15 14.70 -8.72 -5.98
N VAL A 16 14.87 -9.95 -6.43
CA VAL A 16 13.74 -10.83 -6.74
C VAL A 16 12.85 -11.00 -5.51
N GLY A 17 11.54 -10.87 -5.71
CA GLY A 17 10.56 -10.97 -4.63
C GLY A 17 10.13 -9.63 -4.04
N VAL A 18 10.80 -8.53 -4.38
CA VAL A 18 10.36 -7.17 -4.01
C VAL A 18 9.65 -6.52 -5.20
N LYS A 19 8.48 -5.94 -4.95
CA LYS A 19 7.64 -5.31 -5.96
C LYS A 19 7.90 -3.80 -6.05
N LEU A 20 8.10 -3.31 -7.27
CA LEU A 20 8.12 -1.87 -7.53
C LEU A 20 6.71 -1.36 -7.81
N ILE A 21 6.24 -0.43 -7.00
CA ILE A 21 5.03 0.32 -7.30
C ILE A 21 5.45 1.64 -7.95
N ALA A 22 5.16 1.80 -9.24
CA ALA A 22 5.45 3.04 -9.95
C ALA A 22 4.42 4.12 -9.56
N VAL A 23 4.86 5.12 -8.79
CA VAL A 23 3.99 6.21 -8.34
C VAL A 23 3.71 7.14 -9.52
N SER A 24 2.46 7.15 -9.99
CA SER A 24 2.00 7.87 -11.18
C SER A 24 1.16 9.11 -10.90
N LYS A 25 1.01 9.49 -9.62
CA LYS A 25 0.28 10.71 -9.25
C LYS A 25 0.79 11.92 -10.03
N THR A 26 -0.15 12.74 -10.52
CA THR A 26 0.14 13.96 -11.33
C THR A 26 0.82 13.70 -12.67
N LYS A 27 1.05 12.46 -13.07
CA LYS A 27 1.66 12.15 -14.37
C LYS A 27 0.58 11.98 -15.44
N PRO A 28 0.86 12.42 -16.69
CA PRO A 28 -0.05 12.21 -17.81
C PRO A 28 -0.08 10.74 -18.23
N ASN A 29 -1.11 10.35 -18.97
CA ASN A 29 -1.31 8.96 -19.40
C ASN A 29 -0.17 8.45 -20.28
N GLU A 30 0.43 9.31 -21.10
CA GLU A 30 1.56 8.98 -21.98
C GLU A 30 2.77 8.49 -21.19
N ALA A 31 3.05 9.10 -20.02
CA ALA A 31 4.15 8.68 -19.15
C ALA A 31 3.89 7.31 -18.53
N ILE A 32 2.64 7.02 -18.19
CA ILE A 32 2.22 5.70 -17.65
C ILE A 32 2.33 4.65 -18.75
N ILE A 33 1.91 4.96 -19.97
CA ILE A 33 2.01 4.06 -21.14
C ILE A 33 3.48 3.75 -21.45
N GLU A 34 4.41 4.73 -21.38
CA GLU A 34 5.84 4.46 -21.58
C GLU A 34 6.39 3.46 -20.53
N ALA A 35 6.03 3.64 -19.26
CA ALA A 35 6.41 2.70 -18.21
C ALA A 35 5.77 1.32 -18.42
N TYR A 36 4.49 1.28 -18.78
CA TYR A 36 3.75 0.05 -19.08
C TYR A 36 4.38 -0.75 -20.24
N GLN A 37 4.71 -0.08 -21.34
CA GLN A 37 5.38 -0.69 -22.50
C GLN A 37 6.79 -1.20 -22.15
N SER A 38 7.39 -0.64 -21.09
CA SER A 38 8.67 -1.10 -20.56
C SER A 38 8.54 -2.25 -19.54
N GLY A 39 7.33 -2.78 -19.34
CA GLY A 39 7.06 -3.95 -18.50
C GLY A 39 6.45 -3.66 -17.14
N GLN A 40 6.30 -2.39 -16.73
CA GLN A 40 5.66 -2.06 -15.46
C GLN A 40 4.16 -2.39 -15.51
N ARG A 41 3.65 -2.98 -14.43
CA ARG A 41 2.21 -3.34 -14.31
C ARG A 41 1.56 -2.76 -13.06
N ILE A 42 2.31 -2.52 -11.99
CA ILE A 42 1.79 -2.03 -10.71
C ILE A 42 2.00 -0.52 -10.63
N PHE A 43 0.92 0.23 -10.54
CA PHE A 43 0.97 1.69 -10.44
C PHE A 43 0.25 2.18 -9.19
N GLY A 44 0.79 3.23 -8.56
CA GLY A 44 0.28 3.81 -7.33
C GLY A 44 -0.24 5.23 -7.50
N GLU A 45 -1.44 5.48 -6.98
CA GLU A 45 -2.09 6.79 -6.99
C GLU A 45 -2.42 7.27 -5.57
N ASN A 46 -2.38 8.60 -5.39
CA ASN A 46 -2.71 9.21 -4.11
C ASN A 46 -4.16 9.72 -4.00
N LYS A 47 -4.85 9.90 -5.13
CA LYS A 47 -6.21 10.44 -5.17
C LYS A 47 -7.14 9.50 -5.91
N ALA A 48 -8.23 9.09 -5.26
CA ALA A 48 -9.19 8.14 -5.81
C ALA A 48 -9.82 8.60 -7.12
N GLN A 49 -10.09 9.90 -7.28
CA GLN A 49 -10.66 10.43 -8.52
C GLN A 49 -9.67 10.41 -9.68
N GLU A 50 -8.38 10.72 -9.42
CA GLU A 50 -7.31 10.62 -10.42
C GLU A 50 -7.13 9.17 -10.86
N LEU A 51 -7.09 8.25 -9.90
CA LEU A 51 -7.00 6.82 -10.16
C LEU A 51 -8.18 6.32 -11.01
N ALA A 52 -9.41 6.71 -10.64
CA ALA A 52 -10.62 6.31 -11.39
C ALA A 52 -10.69 6.90 -12.80
N ALA A 53 -10.11 8.07 -13.03
CA ALA A 53 -10.01 8.65 -14.38
C ALA A 53 -9.00 7.88 -15.23
N LYS A 54 -7.79 7.64 -14.71
CA LYS A 54 -6.71 6.94 -15.40
C LYS A 54 -7.07 5.50 -15.76
N GLN A 55 -7.77 4.78 -14.87
CA GLN A 55 -8.18 3.39 -15.09
C GLN A 55 -9.05 3.23 -16.34
N LYS A 56 -9.84 4.25 -16.70
CA LYS A 56 -10.74 4.20 -17.89
C LYS A 56 -9.99 4.30 -19.20
N ASP A 57 -8.87 5.02 -19.19
CA ASP A 57 -8.14 5.41 -20.40
C ASP A 57 -6.90 4.53 -20.64
N LEU A 58 -6.51 3.74 -19.66
CA LEU A 58 -5.26 2.98 -19.64
C LEU A 58 -5.51 1.46 -19.72
N PRO A 59 -4.50 0.64 -20.09
CA PRO A 59 -4.65 -0.81 -20.23
C PRO A 59 -5.30 -1.48 -19.01
N SER A 60 -6.21 -2.41 -19.25
CA SER A 60 -7.04 -3.04 -18.22
C SER A 60 -6.27 -4.04 -17.33
N ASP A 61 -5.07 -4.45 -17.74
CA ASP A 61 -4.17 -5.32 -16.98
C ASP A 61 -3.19 -4.54 -16.06
N ILE A 62 -3.37 -3.22 -15.95
CA ILE A 62 -2.69 -2.44 -14.92
C ILE A 62 -3.26 -2.79 -13.55
N GLU A 63 -2.37 -3.17 -12.65
CA GLU A 63 -2.68 -3.39 -11.24
C GLU A 63 -2.61 -2.05 -10.48
N TRP A 64 -3.77 -1.52 -10.14
CA TRP A 64 -3.89 -0.22 -9.51
C TRP A 64 -3.85 -0.31 -7.99
N HIS A 65 -2.90 0.38 -7.37
CA HIS A 65 -2.78 0.53 -5.93
C HIS A 65 -3.16 1.94 -5.47
N MET A 66 -3.98 2.03 -4.43
CA MET A 66 -4.24 3.28 -3.72
C MET A 66 -3.24 3.41 -2.58
N ILE A 67 -2.33 4.38 -2.68
CA ILE A 67 -1.21 4.54 -1.75
C ILE A 67 -1.27 5.83 -0.92
N GLY A 68 -2.12 6.79 -1.28
CA GLY A 68 -2.34 8.01 -0.52
C GLY A 68 -3.46 7.87 0.51
N HIS A 69 -3.54 8.82 1.46
CA HIS A 69 -4.60 8.85 2.47
C HIS A 69 -5.99 8.76 1.83
N MET A 70 -6.80 7.82 2.33
CA MET A 70 -8.08 7.47 1.73
C MET A 70 -9.26 7.99 2.55
N GLN A 71 -10.01 8.92 1.99
CA GLN A 71 -11.28 9.34 2.57
C GLN A 71 -12.37 8.29 2.30
N SER A 72 -13.15 7.91 3.32
CA SER A 72 -14.18 6.87 3.21
C SER A 72 -15.20 7.15 2.10
N ASN A 73 -15.63 8.40 1.91
CA ASN A 73 -16.60 8.78 0.87
C ASN A 73 -16.06 8.63 -0.57
N LYS A 74 -14.77 8.40 -0.75
CA LYS A 74 -14.11 8.23 -2.04
C LYS A 74 -13.87 6.77 -2.43
N VAL A 75 -14.01 5.83 -1.50
CA VAL A 75 -13.81 4.38 -1.73
C VAL A 75 -14.65 3.87 -2.91
N LYS A 76 -15.90 4.33 -3.03
CA LYS A 76 -16.83 3.96 -4.11
C LYS A 76 -16.29 4.14 -5.52
N TYR A 77 -15.35 5.08 -5.73
CA TYR A 77 -14.79 5.36 -7.05
C TYR A 77 -13.77 4.33 -7.50
N ILE A 78 -13.09 3.66 -6.57
CA ILE A 78 -12.01 2.72 -6.86
C ILE A 78 -12.36 1.27 -6.54
N ALA A 79 -13.37 1.03 -5.69
CA ALA A 79 -13.79 -0.31 -5.30
C ALA A 79 -14.09 -1.27 -6.48
N PRO A 80 -14.59 -0.82 -7.64
CA PRO A 80 -14.81 -1.73 -8.77
C PRO A 80 -13.55 -2.40 -9.33
N PHE A 81 -12.34 -1.81 -9.17
CA PHE A 81 -11.14 -2.27 -9.88
C PHE A 81 -9.83 -2.24 -9.07
N VAL A 82 -9.75 -1.45 -7.98
CA VAL A 82 -8.51 -1.36 -7.18
C VAL A 82 -8.02 -2.74 -6.73
N ALA A 83 -6.73 -2.99 -6.86
CA ALA A 83 -6.11 -4.25 -6.44
C ALA A 83 -5.76 -4.24 -4.95
N LEU A 84 -5.16 -3.14 -4.47
CA LEU A 84 -4.68 -3.02 -3.09
C LEU A 84 -4.81 -1.58 -2.59
N ILE A 85 -5.32 -1.42 -1.36
CA ILE A 85 -5.38 -0.13 -0.65
C ILE A 85 -4.36 -0.18 0.49
N HIS A 86 -3.32 0.66 0.41
CA HIS A 86 -2.21 0.64 1.36
C HIS A 86 -2.48 1.45 2.63
N SER A 87 -3.33 2.47 2.54
CA SER A 87 -3.47 3.54 3.53
C SER A 87 -4.67 3.35 4.46
N VAL A 88 -4.87 2.12 4.96
CA VAL A 88 -5.99 1.88 5.87
C VAL A 88 -5.57 2.15 7.30
N ASP A 89 -6.12 3.21 7.88
CA ASP A 89 -5.75 3.79 9.17
C ASP A 89 -6.90 3.85 10.19
N SER A 90 -8.06 3.25 9.88
CA SER A 90 -9.20 3.26 10.78
C SER A 90 -10.19 2.12 10.51
N LEU A 91 -10.91 1.69 11.55
CA LEU A 91 -12.01 0.72 11.41
C LEU A 91 -13.11 1.25 10.50
N ASN A 92 -13.47 2.52 10.62
CA ASN A 92 -14.49 3.14 9.76
C ASN A 92 -14.13 3.06 8.26
N LEU A 93 -12.85 3.19 7.91
CA LEU A 93 -12.40 3.01 6.53
C LEU A 93 -12.50 1.55 6.09
N LEU A 94 -12.14 0.58 6.95
CA LEU A 94 -12.31 -0.85 6.67
C LEU A 94 -13.77 -1.22 6.42
N GLU A 95 -14.69 -0.73 7.25
CA GLU A 95 -16.13 -0.94 7.09
C GLU A 95 -16.64 -0.40 5.74
N GLU A 96 -16.23 0.82 5.36
CA GLU A 96 -16.64 1.39 4.07
C GLU A 96 -16.00 0.63 2.89
N ILE A 97 -14.74 0.19 2.98
CA ILE A 97 -14.11 -0.66 1.96
C ILE A 97 -14.91 -1.97 1.82
N ASN A 98 -15.21 -2.64 2.92
CA ASN A 98 -16.00 -3.88 2.94
C ASN A 98 -17.36 -3.70 2.28
N LYS A 99 -18.06 -2.64 2.64
CA LYS A 99 -19.38 -2.29 2.09
C LYS A 99 -19.32 -2.05 0.57
N GLN A 100 -18.33 -1.31 0.09
CA GLN A 100 -18.18 -1.04 -1.33
C GLN A 100 -17.68 -2.28 -2.10
N ALA A 101 -16.83 -3.09 -1.50
CA ALA A 101 -16.38 -4.37 -2.05
C ALA A 101 -17.56 -5.32 -2.25
N LEU A 102 -18.43 -5.46 -1.23
CA LEU A 102 -19.66 -6.25 -1.30
C LEU A 102 -20.57 -5.79 -2.45
N LYS A 103 -20.79 -4.47 -2.60
CA LYS A 103 -21.61 -3.90 -3.70
C LYS A 103 -21.07 -4.22 -5.09
N ASN A 104 -19.77 -4.44 -5.21
CA ASN A 104 -19.10 -4.77 -6.46
C ASN A 104 -18.82 -6.28 -6.62
N ASN A 105 -19.34 -7.12 -5.72
CA ASN A 105 -19.09 -8.57 -5.69
C ASN A 105 -17.58 -8.91 -5.68
N ARG A 106 -16.80 -8.17 -4.88
CA ARG A 106 -15.35 -8.33 -4.78
C ARG A 106 -14.91 -8.55 -3.34
N THR A 107 -13.70 -9.09 -3.19
CA THR A 107 -12.88 -8.96 -1.99
C THR A 107 -11.71 -8.04 -2.33
N ILE A 108 -11.49 -6.98 -1.54
CA ILE A 108 -10.44 -6.00 -1.78
C ILE A 108 -9.29 -6.23 -0.79
N GLY A 109 -8.07 -6.32 -1.33
CA GLY A 109 -6.85 -6.38 -0.53
C GLY A 109 -6.56 -5.03 0.16
N VAL A 110 -6.16 -5.09 1.43
CA VAL A 110 -5.82 -3.90 2.22
C VAL A 110 -4.55 -4.12 3.01
N LEU A 111 -3.79 -3.04 3.24
CA LEU A 111 -2.69 -3.01 4.21
C LEU A 111 -3.09 -2.13 5.39
N LEU A 112 -2.75 -2.55 6.60
CA LEU A 112 -2.92 -1.73 7.79
C LEU A 112 -1.78 -0.72 7.86
N GLN A 113 -2.11 0.57 7.80
CA GLN A 113 -1.12 1.63 7.88
C GLN A 113 -0.77 1.90 9.34
N PHE A 114 0.50 1.75 9.69
CA PHE A 114 1.05 2.07 11.00
C PHE A 114 1.69 3.46 11.02
N HIS A 115 1.54 4.15 12.14
CA HIS A 115 2.30 5.35 12.45
C HIS A 115 3.66 4.92 13.03
N ILE A 116 4.71 5.00 12.21
CA ILE A 116 6.09 4.63 12.60
C ILE A 116 7.05 5.83 12.68
N ALA A 117 6.65 6.96 12.11
CA ALA A 117 7.45 8.18 12.10
C ALA A 117 7.38 8.92 13.44
N GLU A 118 8.41 9.71 13.76
CA GLU A 118 8.41 10.59 14.94
C GLU A 118 7.51 11.83 14.76
N GLU A 119 7.10 12.16 13.54
CA GLU A 119 6.22 13.28 13.23
C GLU A 119 4.79 13.01 13.69
N GLU A 120 4.26 13.77 14.65
CA GLU A 120 2.91 13.60 15.21
C GLU A 120 1.76 13.79 14.20
N THR A 121 2.03 14.42 13.05
CA THR A 121 1.02 14.74 12.02
C THR A 121 0.74 13.61 11.04
N LYS A 122 1.38 12.45 11.17
CA LYS A 122 1.17 11.33 10.25
C LYS A 122 0.01 10.43 10.69
N PHE A 123 -0.70 9.91 9.69
CA PHE A 123 -1.79 8.95 9.85
C PHE A 123 -1.24 7.54 10.13
N GLY A 124 -2.04 6.73 10.76
CA GLY A 124 -1.74 5.33 10.98
C GLY A 124 -2.14 4.85 12.36
N PHE A 125 -2.31 3.57 12.51
CA PHE A 125 -2.60 2.90 13.76
C PHE A 125 -1.35 2.80 14.66
N SER A 126 -1.57 2.71 15.96
CA SER A 126 -0.65 2.07 16.90
C SER A 126 -0.84 0.53 16.88
N MET A 127 0.10 -0.21 17.48
CA MET A 127 -0.06 -1.67 17.61
C MET A 127 -1.26 -2.03 18.50
N GLU A 128 -1.48 -1.30 19.58
CA GLU A 128 -2.59 -1.50 20.50
C GLU A 128 -3.95 -1.32 19.81
N GLU A 129 -4.05 -0.32 18.94
CA GLU A 129 -5.27 -0.08 18.14
C GLU A 129 -5.53 -1.22 17.16
N VAL A 130 -4.49 -1.74 16.49
CA VAL A 130 -4.63 -2.89 15.57
C VAL A 130 -5.02 -4.16 16.33
N GLU A 131 -4.41 -4.44 17.48
CA GLU A 131 -4.78 -5.59 18.32
C GLU A 131 -6.25 -5.49 18.76
N ALA A 132 -6.70 -4.33 19.22
CA ALA A 132 -8.09 -4.11 19.58
C ALA A 132 -9.04 -4.28 18.38
N LEU A 133 -8.66 -3.74 17.21
CA LEU A 133 -9.40 -3.86 15.96
C LEU A 133 -9.57 -5.33 15.57
N LEU A 134 -8.49 -6.10 15.47
CA LEU A 134 -8.52 -7.49 15.01
C LEU A 134 -9.31 -8.41 15.94
N ASN A 135 -9.35 -8.09 17.24
CA ASN A 135 -10.14 -8.84 18.24
C ASN A 135 -11.62 -8.42 18.28
N SER A 136 -12.00 -7.30 17.66
CA SER A 136 -13.36 -6.79 17.68
C SER A 136 -14.36 -7.70 16.94
N SER A 137 -15.62 -7.70 17.38
CA SER A 137 -16.71 -8.36 16.66
C SER A 137 -16.94 -7.73 15.29
N THR A 138 -16.84 -6.42 15.18
CA THR A 138 -17.03 -5.67 13.93
C THR A 138 -16.04 -6.14 12.86
N TYR A 139 -14.74 -6.24 13.17
CA TYR A 139 -13.75 -6.72 12.20
C TYR A 139 -14.06 -8.15 11.73
N LYS A 140 -14.49 -9.04 12.64
CA LYS A 140 -14.82 -10.43 12.30
C LYS A 140 -16.00 -10.57 11.33
N GLU A 141 -16.83 -9.54 11.20
CA GLU A 141 -17.96 -9.48 10.27
C GLU A 141 -17.58 -8.97 8.87
N LEU A 142 -16.39 -8.40 8.71
CA LEU A 142 -15.91 -7.86 7.42
C LEU A 142 -15.44 -9.01 6.51
N LYS A 143 -16.29 -9.48 5.59
CA LYS A 143 -16.05 -10.65 4.73
C LYS A 143 -15.55 -10.31 3.33
N ASN A 144 -15.62 -9.05 2.93
CA ASN A 144 -15.26 -8.57 1.59
C ASN A 144 -13.98 -7.74 1.56
N ILE A 145 -13.17 -7.84 2.62
CA ILE A 145 -11.79 -7.33 2.67
C ILE A 145 -10.82 -8.46 2.98
N GLU A 146 -9.59 -8.30 2.56
CA GLU A 146 -8.50 -9.20 2.91
C GLU A 146 -7.29 -8.38 3.37
N VAL A 147 -6.89 -8.56 4.63
CA VAL A 147 -5.67 -7.91 5.15
C VAL A 147 -4.46 -8.66 4.60
N CYS A 148 -3.69 -7.99 3.72
CA CYS A 148 -2.56 -8.56 3.02
C CYS A 148 -1.21 -8.25 3.68
N GLY A 149 -1.19 -7.36 4.67
CA GLY A 149 0.04 -6.97 5.35
C GLY A 149 -0.05 -5.59 5.99
N VAL A 150 1.09 -4.91 6.05
CA VAL A 150 1.25 -3.63 6.72
C VAL A 150 1.87 -2.57 5.80
N MET A 151 1.64 -1.30 6.11
CA MET A 151 2.25 -0.17 5.43
C MET A 151 2.74 0.84 6.47
N GLY A 152 3.87 1.49 6.19
CA GLY A 152 4.36 2.61 6.99
C GLY A 152 5.29 3.52 6.20
N MET A 153 5.28 4.80 6.58
CA MET A 153 6.16 5.81 6.00
C MET A 153 7.09 6.33 7.10
N ALA A 154 8.39 6.26 6.86
CA ALA A 154 9.38 6.82 7.77
C ALA A 154 9.34 8.35 7.81
N THR A 155 9.94 8.93 8.84
CA THR A 155 10.18 10.36 8.98
C THR A 155 10.92 10.89 7.74
N PHE A 156 10.52 12.05 7.24
CA PHE A 156 11.24 12.72 6.16
C PHE A 156 12.50 13.39 6.71
N THR A 157 13.62 12.68 6.69
CA THR A 157 14.90 13.10 7.25
C THR A 157 16.08 12.51 6.45
N GLU A 158 17.26 13.12 6.58
CA GLU A 158 18.52 12.56 6.07
C GLU A 158 19.18 11.57 7.06
N ASN A 159 18.65 11.44 8.27
CA ASN A 159 19.16 10.53 9.29
C ASN A 159 18.78 9.07 8.95
N GLN A 160 19.69 8.37 8.29
CA GLN A 160 19.49 6.98 7.87
C GLN A 160 19.26 6.02 9.04
N GLU A 161 19.87 6.24 10.19
CA GLU A 161 19.70 5.36 11.36
C GLU A 161 18.27 5.47 11.94
N GLN A 162 17.71 6.67 11.92
CA GLN A 162 16.30 6.89 12.28
C GLN A 162 15.37 6.17 11.29
N ILE A 163 15.57 6.37 9.99
CA ILE A 163 14.77 5.70 8.94
C ILE A 163 14.83 4.17 9.11
N LYS A 164 16.01 3.59 9.30
CA LYS A 164 16.18 2.15 9.53
C LYS A 164 15.45 1.68 10.78
N LYS A 165 15.54 2.42 11.89
CA LYS A 165 14.85 2.11 13.14
C LYS A 165 13.33 2.03 12.93
N GLU A 166 12.76 2.99 12.21
CA GLU A 166 11.33 3.06 11.91
C GLU A 166 10.89 1.90 10.99
N PHE A 167 11.67 1.57 9.95
CA PHE A 167 11.39 0.42 9.09
C PHE A 167 11.51 -0.93 9.84
N LYS A 168 12.51 -1.07 10.71
CA LYS A 168 12.63 -2.26 11.59
C LYS A 168 11.41 -2.41 12.50
N GLN A 169 10.89 -1.31 13.01
CA GLN A 169 9.67 -1.31 13.82
C GLN A 169 8.48 -1.84 13.01
N LEU A 170 8.28 -1.36 11.78
CA LEU A 170 7.21 -1.87 10.92
C LEU A 170 7.36 -3.37 10.63
N LYS A 171 8.58 -3.82 10.36
CA LYS A 171 8.90 -5.26 10.19
C LYS A 171 8.58 -6.07 11.43
N ALA A 172 8.87 -5.55 12.62
CA ALA A 172 8.53 -6.20 13.88
C ALA A 172 7.00 -6.33 14.06
N TYR A 173 6.25 -5.27 13.76
CA TYR A 173 4.78 -5.28 13.79
C TYR A 173 4.21 -6.31 12.81
N PHE A 174 4.70 -6.35 11.57
CA PHE A 174 4.31 -7.38 10.62
C PHE A 174 4.54 -8.79 11.17
N THR A 175 5.71 -9.05 11.73
CA THR A 175 6.08 -10.38 12.25
C THR A 175 5.18 -10.78 13.42
N GLN A 176 4.90 -9.87 14.33
CA GLN A 176 3.99 -10.09 15.46
C GLN A 176 2.57 -10.41 14.95
N LEU A 177 2.02 -9.60 14.06
CA LEU A 177 0.68 -9.83 13.50
C LEU A 177 0.60 -11.13 12.71
N LYS A 178 1.63 -11.44 11.90
CA LYS A 178 1.70 -12.70 11.15
C LYS A 178 1.59 -13.91 12.08
N SER A 179 2.34 -13.91 13.18
CA SER A 179 2.32 -15.02 14.12
C SER A 179 1.02 -15.10 14.94
N ALA A 180 0.48 -13.96 15.37
CA ALA A 180 -0.66 -13.92 16.29
C ALA A 180 -2.03 -14.07 15.58
N HIS A 181 -2.20 -13.49 14.40
CA HIS A 181 -3.52 -13.36 13.75
C HIS A 181 -3.57 -13.93 12.32
N PHE A 182 -2.44 -14.04 11.63
CA PHE A 182 -2.40 -14.35 10.21
C PHE A 182 -1.47 -15.50 9.82
N SER A 183 -1.17 -16.42 10.77
CA SER A 183 -0.28 -17.57 10.52
C SER A 183 -0.75 -18.45 9.37
N GLU A 184 -2.06 -18.67 9.25
CA GLU A 184 -2.70 -19.47 8.21
C GLU A 184 -3.09 -18.67 6.96
N LYS A 185 -2.77 -17.38 6.92
CA LYS A 185 -3.14 -16.50 5.79
C LYS A 185 -1.94 -16.31 4.86
N GLU A 186 -1.89 -17.06 3.77
CA GLU A 186 -0.80 -16.98 2.78
C GLU A 186 -0.65 -15.56 2.21
N ARG A 187 -1.76 -14.86 1.97
CA ARG A 187 -1.75 -13.51 1.42
C ARG A 187 -1.31 -12.41 2.40
N PHE A 188 -1.18 -12.69 3.69
CA PHE A 188 -0.57 -11.75 4.63
C PHE A 188 0.96 -11.84 4.51
N ASN A 189 1.52 -11.20 3.49
CA ASN A 189 2.95 -11.27 3.14
C ASN A 189 3.52 -9.94 2.63
N GLU A 190 2.74 -8.85 2.65
CA GLU A 190 3.15 -7.56 2.12
C GLU A 190 3.64 -6.62 3.23
N ILE A 191 4.80 -6.00 3.01
CA ILE A 191 5.32 -4.89 3.82
C ILE A 191 5.61 -3.73 2.89
N SER A 192 4.69 -2.77 2.82
CA SER A 192 4.79 -1.59 1.98
C SER A 192 5.50 -0.48 2.73
N MET A 193 6.75 -0.21 2.38
CA MET A 193 7.55 0.88 2.91
C MET A 193 8.62 1.29 1.91
N GLY A 194 9.15 2.50 2.09
CA GLY A 194 10.15 3.08 1.21
C GLY A 194 9.57 3.94 0.10
N MET A 195 10.28 5.01 -0.18
CA MET A 195 10.03 5.98 -1.23
C MET A 195 11.29 6.18 -2.07
N SER A 196 11.26 7.06 -3.07
CA SER A 196 12.41 7.28 -3.98
C SER A 196 13.73 7.59 -3.28
N GLY A 197 13.69 8.20 -2.08
CA GLY A 197 14.89 8.58 -1.33
C GLY A 197 15.43 7.50 -0.37
N ASP A 198 14.62 6.51 0.00
CA ASP A 198 14.93 5.58 1.09
C ASP A 198 14.61 4.10 0.77
N TYR A 199 14.13 3.79 -0.46
CA TYR A 199 13.71 2.43 -0.82
C TYR A 199 14.82 1.37 -0.66
N LEU A 200 16.09 1.73 -0.84
CA LEU A 200 17.20 0.78 -0.64
C LEU A 200 17.32 0.39 0.84
N LEU A 201 17.13 1.35 1.76
CA LEU A 201 17.07 1.07 3.20
C LEU A 201 15.83 0.23 3.54
N ALA A 202 14.69 0.55 2.95
CA ALA A 202 13.44 -0.21 3.12
C ALA A 202 13.61 -1.68 2.69
N ILE A 203 14.26 -1.93 1.56
CA ILE A 203 14.57 -3.28 1.07
C ILE A 203 15.48 -4.01 2.06
N GLN A 204 16.52 -3.36 2.59
CA GLN A 204 17.42 -3.95 3.59
C GLN A 204 16.68 -4.34 4.87
N GLU A 205 15.65 -3.59 5.26
CA GLU A 205 14.83 -3.85 6.45
C GLU A 205 13.60 -4.73 6.16
N GLY A 206 13.47 -5.27 4.94
CA GLY A 206 12.49 -6.31 4.60
C GLY A 206 11.21 -5.81 3.94
N SER A 207 11.23 -4.71 3.20
CA SER A 207 10.16 -4.33 2.26
C SER A 207 9.92 -5.43 1.22
N THR A 208 8.68 -5.69 0.86
CA THR A 208 8.26 -6.68 -0.15
C THR A 208 7.71 -5.96 -1.38
#